data_4cd3f863593d6bbcf0b67df959392b5b
#
_entry.id   4cd3f863593d6bbcf0b67df959392b5b
#
_cell.length_a   1.000
_cell.length_b   1.000
_cell.length_c   1.000
_cell.angle_alpha   90.00
_cell.angle_beta   90.00
_cell.angle_gamma   90.00
#
_symmetry.space_group_name_H-M   'P 1'
#
loop_
_entity.id
_entity.type
_entity.pdbx_description
1 polymer ?
#
loop_
_entity_poly.entity_id
_entity_poly.type
_entity_poly.pdbx_seq_one_letter_code
_entity_poly.pdbx_strand_id
1 'polypeptide(L)'
;MERLAAAITESLIKKADYYIDLHGGDDYEELTPYVYFAGVAKPEIVEASRKMAEQVDVPYMVQSNVSTGGAYNYAASTCDIPAVLLERGCMGTWEREEVDSMRRDVRNILCSIGAYNGIRSHSTYYPLKMDDVRYQCASVNGLWYPVKKPGDIVHQDEYLGEIRDYEGNVKEICRADMDGVILYQVSSLQVVEGGPVITYGNIVREKDERKTRIAQYWTRRSDSFLEQRRAELHSALAGRWMTELKKHLPVSGRFRILR
;
A
#
# COMPACT_ATOMS: atom_id res chain seq x y z
N MET A 1 -0.87 -27.71 -3.00
CA MET A 1 -0.24 -26.39 -3.19
C MET A 1 1.20 -26.52 -3.67
N GLU A 2 2.09 -27.22 -2.98
CA GLU A 2 3.52 -27.35 -3.32
C GLU A 2 3.81 -27.84 -4.75
N ARG A 3 3.04 -28.84 -5.25
CA ARG A 3 3.20 -29.33 -6.64
C ARG A 3 2.88 -28.27 -7.69
N LEU A 4 1.88 -27.42 -7.45
CA LEU A 4 1.53 -26.32 -8.35
C LEU A 4 2.61 -25.25 -8.33
N ALA A 5 3.08 -24.84 -7.14
CA ALA A 5 4.17 -23.89 -6.99
C ALA A 5 5.44 -24.36 -7.68
N ALA A 6 5.80 -25.65 -7.51
CA ALA A 6 6.93 -26.25 -8.21
C ALA A 6 6.75 -26.24 -9.73
N ALA A 7 5.57 -26.58 -10.24
CA ALA A 7 5.30 -26.57 -11.69
C ALA A 7 5.39 -25.16 -12.27
N ILE A 8 4.86 -24.14 -11.60
CA ILE A 8 4.97 -22.73 -12.00
C ILE A 8 6.45 -22.30 -12.00
N THR A 9 7.18 -22.62 -10.94
CA THR A 9 8.59 -22.29 -10.82
C THR A 9 9.41 -22.87 -11.99
N GLU A 10 9.28 -24.16 -12.25
CA GLU A 10 10.07 -24.85 -13.30
C GLU A 10 9.64 -24.48 -14.71
N SER A 11 8.34 -24.26 -14.92
CA SER A 11 7.79 -24.05 -16.26
C SER A 11 7.80 -22.59 -16.72
N LEU A 12 7.71 -21.64 -15.79
CA LEU A 12 7.57 -20.21 -16.05
C LEU A 12 8.70 -19.39 -15.44
N ILE A 13 8.85 -19.39 -14.11
CA ILE A 13 9.77 -18.46 -13.43
C ILE A 13 11.20 -18.68 -13.91
N LYS A 14 11.72 -19.90 -13.85
CA LYS A 14 13.12 -20.23 -14.26
C LYS A 14 13.43 -19.98 -15.75
N LYS A 15 12.43 -19.68 -16.56
CA LYS A 15 12.60 -19.41 -18.00
C LYS A 15 12.38 -17.93 -18.34
N ALA A 16 12.08 -17.10 -17.35
CA ALA A 16 11.85 -15.67 -17.54
C ALA A 16 13.16 -14.88 -17.44
N ASP A 17 13.25 -13.79 -18.19
CA ASP A 17 14.34 -12.82 -18.06
C ASP A 17 14.04 -11.77 -16.96
N TYR A 18 12.75 -11.52 -16.70
CA TYR A 18 12.24 -10.59 -15.70
C TYR A 18 10.96 -11.14 -15.07
N TYR A 19 10.69 -10.76 -13.83
CA TYR A 19 9.49 -11.19 -13.11
C TYR A 19 8.74 -9.98 -12.55
N ILE A 20 7.46 -9.88 -12.89
CA ILE A 20 6.55 -8.86 -12.37
C ILE A 20 5.38 -9.57 -11.71
N ASP A 21 5.28 -9.45 -10.40
CA ASP A 21 4.18 -9.96 -9.59
C ASP A 21 3.11 -8.88 -9.44
N LEU A 22 1.84 -9.22 -9.65
CA LEU A 22 0.74 -8.27 -9.57
C LEU A 22 -0.21 -8.68 -8.45
N HIS A 23 -0.25 -7.85 -7.42
CA HIS A 23 -1.07 -8.05 -6.25
C HIS A 23 -2.08 -6.91 -6.06
N GLY A 24 -3.08 -7.18 -5.24
CA GLY A 24 -3.98 -6.22 -4.64
C GLY A 24 -4.27 -6.64 -3.21
N GLY A 25 -4.81 -5.73 -2.40
CA GLY A 25 -5.18 -6.06 -1.03
C GLY A 25 -6.19 -7.21 -1.00
N ASP A 26 -5.93 -8.18 -0.12
CA ASP A 26 -6.83 -9.30 0.17
C ASP A 26 -8.22 -8.82 0.64
N ASP A 27 -9.17 -9.74 0.83
CA ASP A 27 -10.57 -9.45 1.23
C ASP A 27 -10.68 -8.51 2.45
N TYR A 28 -9.66 -8.50 3.30
CA TYR A 28 -9.62 -7.73 4.54
C TYR A 28 -8.41 -6.79 4.62
N GLU A 29 -7.85 -6.38 3.48
CA GLU A 29 -6.66 -5.55 3.45
C GLU A 29 -6.93 -4.22 2.75
N GLU A 30 -6.77 -3.12 3.49
CA GLU A 30 -6.75 -1.75 2.98
C GLU A 30 -5.30 -1.31 2.83
N LEU A 31 -4.90 -0.79 1.66
CA LEU A 31 -3.52 -0.38 1.40
C LEU A 31 -3.43 0.97 0.65
N THR A 32 -2.30 1.64 0.79
CA THR A 32 -1.86 2.67 -0.17
C THR A 32 -1.05 2.01 -1.27
N PRO A 33 -1.16 2.41 -2.55
CA PRO A 33 -0.39 1.77 -3.61
C PRO A 33 1.12 1.87 -3.38
N TYR A 34 1.84 0.77 -3.55
CA TYR A 34 3.30 0.71 -3.45
C TYR A 34 3.88 -0.43 -4.27
N VAL A 35 5.21 -0.50 -4.39
CA VAL A 35 5.91 -1.57 -5.11
C VAL A 35 7.03 -2.13 -4.25
N TYR A 36 7.13 -3.46 -4.18
CA TYR A 36 8.32 -4.14 -3.66
C TYR A 36 9.34 -4.37 -4.77
N PHE A 37 10.62 -4.27 -4.45
CA PHE A 37 11.69 -4.83 -5.26
C PHE A 37 12.56 -5.76 -4.43
N ALA A 38 13.08 -6.81 -5.06
CA ALA A 38 13.94 -7.77 -4.39
C ALA A 38 15.26 -7.10 -3.97
N GLY A 39 15.56 -7.13 -2.66
CA GLY A 39 16.74 -6.51 -2.07
C GLY A 39 17.83 -7.50 -1.65
N VAL A 40 17.52 -8.81 -1.66
CA VAL A 40 18.45 -9.89 -1.31
C VAL A 40 18.69 -10.79 -2.51
N ALA A 41 19.69 -10.42 -3.32
CA ALA A 41 20.14 -11.16 -4.50
C ALA A 41 21.55 -10.68 -4.88
N LYS A 42 22.09 -11.10 -6.03
CA LYS A 42 23.31 -10.52 -6.58
C LYS A 42 23.13 -9.00 -6.81
N PRO A 43 24.17 -8.18 -6.62
CA PRO A 43 24.05 -6.71 -6.73
C PRO A 43 23.43 -6.22 -8.04
N GLU A 44 23.76 -6.84 -9.17
CA GLU A 44 23.20 -6.51 -10.48
C GLU A 44 21.71 -6.83 -10.59
N ILE A 45 21.24 -7.89 -9.92
CA ILE A 45 19.83 -8.29 -9.88
C ILE A 45 19.03 -7.31 -9.00
N VAL A 46 19.58 -6.96 -7.83
CA VAL A 46 18.97 -5.94 -6.94
C VAL A 46 18.83 -4.62 -7.67
N GLU A 47 19.89 -4.17 -8.34
CA GLU A 47 19.89 -2.90 -9.08
C GLU A 47 18.91 -2.91 -10.25
N ALA A 48 18.81 -4.02 -10.99
CA ALA A 48 17.82 -4.19 -12.05
C ALA A 48 16.39 -4.18 -11.50
N SER A 49 16.13 -4.88 -10.40
CA SER A 49 14.83 -4.88 -9.70
C SER A 49 14.45 -3.47 -9.23
N ARG A 50 15.40 -2.73 -8.63
CA ARG A 50 15.21 -1.34 -8.22
C ARG A 50 14.83 -0.44 -9.39
N LYS A 51 15.53 -0.56 -10.52
CA LYS A 51 15.21 0.21 -11.74
C LYS A 51 13.83 -0.11 -12.30
N MET A 52 13.36 -1.35 -12.18
CA MET A 52 11.98 -1.71 -12.54
C MET A 52 10.98 -1.02 -11.60
N ALA A 53 11.22 -1.06 -10.28
CA ALA A 53 10.36 -0.41 -9.29
C ALA A 53 10.26 1.12 -9.51
N GLU A 54 11.32 1.78 -9.92
CA GLU A 54 11.32 3.22 -10.24
C GLU A 54 10.43 3.60 -11.45
N GLN A 55 9.94 2.64 -12.20
CA GLN A 55 9.03 2.88 -13.35
C GLN A 55 7.54 2.84 -12.94
N VAL A 56 7.26 2.45 -11.71
CA VAL A 56 5.89 2.31 -11.19
C VAL A 56 5.40 3.64 -10.65
N ASP A 57 4.18 4.04 -11.01
CA ASP A 57 3.58 5.31 -10.61
C ASP A 57 2.88 5.20 -9.25
N VAL A 58 3.68 4.95 -8.19
CA VAL A 58 3.25 4.80 -6.80
C VAL A 58 4.07 5.70 -5.87
N PRO A 59 3.55 6.08 -4.70
CA PRO A 59 4.28 6.94 -3.77
C PRO A 59 5.48 6.26 -3.10
N TYR A 60 5.47 4.94 -2.95
CA TYR A 60 6.48 4.22 -2.16
C TYR A 60 7.05 3.01 -2.90
N MET A 61 8.35 2.76 -2.75
CA MET A 61 9.02 1.53 -3.16
C MET A 61 9.75 0.92 -1.97
N VAL A 62 9.46 -0.35 -1.70
CA VAL A 62 9.99 -1.09 -0.57
C VAL A 62 11.09 -2.04 -1.02
N GLN A 63 12.27 -1.91 -0.43
CA GLN A 63 13.34 -2.90 -0.59
C GLN A 63 13.04 -4.10 0.31
N SER A 64 12.78 -5.26 -0.30
CA SER A 64 12.61 -6.50 0.47
C SER A 64 13.93 -6.95 1.06
N ASN A 65 13.94 -7.22 2.36
CA ASN A 65 15.14 -7.66 3.09
C ASN A 65 15.16 -9.19 3.33
N VAL A 66 14.37 -9.94 2.57
CA VAL A 66 14.30 -11.41 2.66
C VAL A 66 14.58 -12.04 1.30
N SER A 67 15.21 -13.21 1.30
CA SER A 67 15.49 -13.99 0.10
C SER A 67 14.37 -14.94 -0.28
N THR A 68 13.43 -15.18 0.64
CA THR A 68 12.28 -16.08 0.50
C THR A 68 11.04 -15.37 1.01
N GLY A 69 9.86 -15.92 0.77
CA GLY A 69 8.62 -15.22 1.09
C GLY A 69 8.11 -14.43 -0.12
N GLY A 70 7.33 -15.09 -0.95
CA GLY A 70 6.84 -14.57 -2.22
C GLY A 70 7.69 -14.97 -3.42
N ALA A 71 7.01 -15.11 -4.57
CA ALA A 71 7.62 -15.60 -5.80
C ALA A 71 8.69 -14.63 -6.36
N TYR A 72 8.50 -13.32 -6.20
CA TYR A 72 9.46 -12.31 -6.67
C TYR A 72 10.81 -12.37 -5.93
N ASN A 73 10.81 -12.61 -4.61
CA ASN A 73 12.05 -12.78 -3.85
C ASN A 73 12.78 -14.05 -4.27
N TYR A 74 12.04 -15.15 -4.48
CA TYR A 74 12.61 -16.40 -4.96
C TYR A 74 13.20 -16.26 -6.38
N ALA A 75 12.48 -15.59 -7.28
CA ALA A 75 12.97 -15.32 -8.64
C ALA A 75 14.31 -14.58 -8.61
N ALA A 76 14.43 -13.56 -7.77
CA ALA A 76 15.67 -12.77 -7.68
C ALA A 76 16.79 -13.51 -6.96
N SER A 77 16.53 -14.07 -5.79
CA SER A 77 17.58 -14.65 -4.93
C SER A 77 18.10 -16.01 -5.40
N THR A 78 17.19 -16.81 -5.99
CA THR A 78 17.49 -18.23 -6.35
C THR A 78 17.64 -18.44 -7.85
N CYS A 79 16.90 -17.66 -8.65
CA CYS A 79 16.91 -17.81 -10.11
C CYS A 79 17.71 -16.72 -10.83
N ASP A 80 18.28 -15.74 -10.11
CA ASP A 80 19.00 -14.58 -10.68
C ASP A 80 18.14 -13.74 -11.66
N ILE A 81 16.84 -13.64 -11.42
CA ILE A 81 15.87 -12.94 -12.27
C ILE A 81 15.43 -11.65 -11.61
N PRO A 82 15.68 -10.47 -12.20
CA PRO A 82 15.19 -9.20 -11.66
C PRO A 82 13.67 -9.21 -11.45
N ALA A 83 13.23 -8.80 -10.27
CA ALA A 83 11.85 -9.00 -9.86
C ALA A 83 11.28 -7.85 -9.03
N VAL A 84 9.99 -7.56 -9.26
CA VAL A 84 9.17 -6.61 -8.51
C VAL A 84 7.81 -7.21 -8.20
N LEU A 85 7.16 -6.69 -7.14
CA LEU A 85 5.78 -7.00 -6.80
C LEU A 85 5.03 -5.67 -6.63
N LEU A 86 3.96 -5.48 -7.39
CA LEU A 86 3.12 -4.29 -7.37
C LEU A 86 1.89 -4.55 -6.50
N GLU A 87 1.60 -3.61 -5.60
CA GLU A 87 0.44 -3.64 -4.72
C GLU A 87 -0.51 -2.49 -5.09
N ARG A 88 -1.71 -2.82 -5.58
CA ARG A 88 -2.78 -1.87 -5.92
C ARG A 88 -4.15 -2.49 -5.71
N GLY A 89 -5.11 -1.66 -5.29
CA GLY A 89 -6.46 -2.11 -4.98
C GLY A 89 -6.58 -2.61 -3.55
N CYS A 90 -7.79 -2.71 -3.03
CA CYS A 90 -8.09 -2.98 -1.64
C CYS A 90 -9.26 -3.96 -1.50
N MET A 91 -9.30 -4.71 -0.38
CA MET A 91 -10.46 -5.46 0.09
C MET A 91 -11.05 -6.44 -0.94
N GLY A 92 -10.20 -7.11 -1.73
CA GLY A 92 -10.62 -8.07 -2.76
C GLY A 92 -11.53 -7.46 -3.84
N THR A 93 -11.64 -6.13 -3.91
CA THR A 93 -12.47 -5.43 -4.89
C THR A 93 -11.64 -5.00 -6.11
N TRP A 94 -12.31 -4.47 -7.11
CA TRP A 94 -11.64 -3.85 -8.25
C TRP A 94 -12.26 -2.49 -8.58
N GLU A 95 -11.41 -1.58 -9.04
CA GLU A 95 -11.82 -0.31 -9.59
C GLU A 95 -11.14 -0.07 -10.94
N ARG A 96 -11.85 0.57 -11.87
CA ARG A 96 -11.34 0.82 -13.21
C ARG A 96 -10.04 1.62 -13.20
N GLU A 97 -9.93 2.60 -12.30
CA GLU A 97 -8.76 3.45 -12.16
C GLU A 97 -7.53 2.64 -11.71
N GLU A 98 -7.69 1.70 -10.77
CA GLU A 98 -6.62 0.83 -10.31
C GLU A 98 -6.15 -0.14 -11.41
N VAL A 99 -7.09 -0.73 -12.16
CA VAL A 99 -6.75 -1.58 -13.31
C VAL A 99 -5.97 -0.81 -14.37
N ASP A 100 -6.41 0.40 -14.73
CA ASP A 100 -5.74 1.23 -15.73
C ASP A 100 -4.38 1.72 -15.22
N SER A 101 -4.23 1.96 -13.91
CA SER A 101 -2.95 2.30 -13.27
C SER A 101 -1.98 1.12 -13.30
N MET A 102 -2.42 -0.07 -12.89
CA MET A 102 -1.60 -1.29 -12.96
C MET A 102 -1.12 -1.57 -14.39
N ARG A 103 -1.99 -1.40 -15.38
CA ARG A 103 -1.61 -1.57 -16.80
C ARG A 103 -0.58 -0.55 -17.27
N ARG A 104 -0.66 0.72 -16.80
CA ARG A 104 0.35 1.75 -17.09
C ARG A 104 1.70 1.39 -16.47
N ASP A 105 1.68 0.94 -15.23
CA ASP A 105 2.89 0.54 -14.50
C ASP A 105 3.61 -0.61 -15.20
N VAL A 106 2.90 -1.69 -15.51
CA VAL A 106 3.46 -2.81 -16.27
C VAL A 106 4.03 -2.35 -17.62
N ARG A 107 3.30 -1.50 -18.37
CA ARG A 107 3.79 -0.94 -19.63
C ARG A 107 5.07 -0.12 -19.43
N ASN A 108 5.15 0.71 -18.40
CA ASN A 108 6.34 1.51 -18.11
C ASN A 108 7.56 0.63 -17.81
N ILE A 109 7.37 -0.44 -17.03
CA ILE A 109 8.42 -1.43 -16.78
C ILE A 109 8.85 -2.09 -18.10
N LEU A 110 7.91 -2.62 -18.89
CA LEU A 110 8.21 -3.29 -20.16
C LEU A 110 8.94 -2.37 -21.14
N CYS A 111 8.58 -1.09 -21.21
CA CYS A 111 9.32 -0.10 -21.99
C CYS A 111 10.74 0.10 -21.48
N SER A 112 10.94 0.14 -20.15
CA SER A 112 12.25 0.42 -19.55
C SER A 112 13.25 -0.70 -19.72
N ILE A 113 12.78 -1.94 -19.74
CA ILE A 113 13.60 -3.15 -19.97
C ILE A 113 13.73 -3.51 -21.47
N GLY A 114 13.14 -2.72 -22.37
CA GLY A 114 13.21 -2.95 -23.82
C GLY A 114 12.30 -4.07 -24.33
N ALA A 115 11.42 -4.62 -23.51
CA ALA A 115 10.48 -5.69 -23.90
C ALA A 115 9.26 -5.15 -24.67
N TYR A 116 8.97 -3.85 -24.58
CA TYR A 116 7.91 -3.20 -25.33
C TYR A 116 8.40 -1.90 -25.98
N ASN A 117 8.24 -1.81 -27.29
CA ASN A 117 8.62 -0.62 -28.07
C ASN A 117 7.47 0.40 -28.09
N GLY A 118 7.30 1.14 -26.99
CA GLY A 118 6.27 2.13 -26.84
C GLY A 118 6.76 3.35 -26.05
N ILE A 119 5.87 4.33 -25.87
CA ILE A 119 6.15 5.52 -25.08
C ILE A 119 5.74 5.24 -23.64
N ARG A 120 6.62 5.49 -22.68
CA ARG A 120 6.30 5.46 -21.26
C ARG A 120 5.28 6.54 -20.92
N SER A 121 4.31 6.18 -20.11
CA SER A 121 3.37 7.16 -19.55
C SER A 121 4.09 8.05 -18.53
N HIS A 122 3.64 9.28 -18.43
CA HIS A 122 4.13 10.18 -17.38
C HIS A 122 3.75 9.63 -16.02
N SER A 123 4.69 9.64 -15.09
CA SER A 123 4.45 9.27 -13.70
C SER A 123 4.04 10.50 -12.89
N THR A 124 3.07 10.32 -12.00
CA THR A 124 2.62 11.32 -11.04
C THR A 124 3.56 11.36 -9.84
N TYR A 125 4.08 10.19 -9.46
CA TYR A 125 4.97 9.99 -8.32
C TYR A 125 6.39 9.69 -8.75
N TYR A 126 7.33 10.01 -7.87
CA TYR A 126 8.66 9.43 -7.83
C TYR A 126 8.72 8.60 -6.54
N PRO A 127 8.75 7.26 -6.62
CA PRO A 127 8.62 6.41 -5.44
C PRO A 127 9.69 6.70 -4.38
N LEU A 128 9.25 6.96 -3.14
CA LEU A 128 10.15 7.11 -2.00
C LEU A 128 10.58 5.72 -1.53
N LYS A 129 11.90 5.56 -1.35
CA LYS A 129 12.46 4.28 -0.90
C LYS A 129 12.20 4.05 0.58
N MET A 130 11.81 2.82 0.89
CA MET A 130 11.73 2.24 2.23
C MET A 130 12.65 1.02 2.29
N ASP A 131 13.44 0.85 3.35
CA ASP A 131 14.33 -0.29 3.56
C ASP A 131 14.18 -0.93 4.94
N ASP A 132 13.32 -0.37 5.77
CA ASP A 132 12.90 -0.95 7.05
C ASP A 132 11.37 -0.89 7.16
N VAL A 133 10.74 -2.06 7.26
CA VAL A 133 9.28 -2.20 7.33
C VAL A 133 8.91 -3.03 8.54
N ARG A 134 7.92 -2.56 9.30
CA ARG A 134 7.36 -3.24 10.47
C ARG A 134 6.03 -3.89 10.10
N TYR A 135 5.96 -5.18 10.36
CA TYR A 135 4.75 -6.00 10.20
C TYR A 135 4.23 -6.32 11.60
N GLN A 136 3.33 -5.50 12.12
CA GLN A 136 2.73 -5.76 13.44
C GLN A 136 1.62 -6.79 13.30
N CYS A 137 1.73 -7.84 14.13
CA CYS A 137 0.74 -8.91 14.24
C CYS A 137 0.05 -8.81 15.60
N ALA A 138 -1.21 -9.26 15.66
CA ALA A 138 -1.95 -9.36 16.91
C ALA A 138 -1.28 -10.33 17.88
N SER A 139 -1.11 -9.97 19.14
CA SER A 139 -0.64 -10.87 20.20
C SER A 139 -1.77 -11.65 20.85
N VAL A 140 -3.02 -11.31 20.54
CA VAL A 140 -4.24 -11.92 21.08
C VAL A 140 -5.35 -11.96 20.04
N ASN A 141 -6.30 -12.89 20.20
CA ASN A 141 -7.53 -12.85 19.44
C ASN A 141 -8.43 -11.70 19.92
N GLY A 142 -9.11 -11.01 19.00
CA GLY A 142 -9.99 -9.93 19.38
C GLY A 142 -10.57 -9.11 18.23
N LEU A 143 -10.97 -7.90 18.55
CA LEU A 143 -11.53 -6.92 17.64
C LEU A 143 -10.56 -5.74 17.49
N TRP A 144 -10.11 -5.47 16.27
CA TRP A 144 -9.17 -4.42 15.92
C TRP A 144 -9.86 -3.07 15.71
N TYR A 145 -9.40 -2.05 16.41
CA TYR A 145 -9.87 -0.68 16.30
C TYR A 145 -8.72 0.25 15.87
N PRO A 146 -8.48 0.43 14.56
CA PRO A 146 -7.45 1.33 14.07
C PRO A 146 -7.84 2.80 14.25
N VAL A 147 -6.83 3.65 14.46
CA VAL A 147 -6.97 5.12 14.42
C VAL A 147 -6.20 5.75 13.27
N LYS A 148 -5.45 4.93 12.52
CA LYS A 148 -4.66 5.31 11.36
C LYS A 148 -5.20 4.67 10.10
N LYS A 149 -4.77 5.20 8.95
CA LYS A 149 -5.14 4.69 7.61
C LYS A 149 -3.89 4.50 6.76
N PRO A 150 -3.93 3.65 5.74
CA PRO A 150 -2.88 3.57 4.74
C PRO A 150 -2.56 4.94 4.14
N GLY A 151 -1.27 5.27 4.07
CA GLY A 151 -0.76 6.58 3.66
C GLY A 151 -0.58 7.59 4.80
N ASP A 152 -1.10 7.35 6.01
CA ASP A 152 -0.86 8.22 7.16
C ASP A 152 0.61 8.13 7.61
N ILE A 153 1.18 9.30 7.95
CA ILE A 153 2.49 9.39 8.59
C ILE A 153 2.32 9.03 10.07
N VAL A 154 3.27 8.29 10.59
CA VAL A 154 3.34 7.92 12.01
C VAL A 154 4.71 8.25 12.59
N HIS A 155 4.72 8.59 13.87
CA HIS A 155 5.95 8.83 14.64
C HIS A 155 6.18 7.72 15.65
N GLN A 156 7.44 7.53 16.04
CA GLN A 156 7.78 6.57 17.09
C GLN A 156 6.91 6.79 18.33
N ASP A 157 6.45 5.69 18.93
CA ASP A 157 5.54 5.63 20.08
C ASP A 157 4.10 6.16 19.80
N GLU A 158 3.79 6.57 18.58
CA GLU A 158 2.45 7.03 18.23
C GLU A 158 1.43 5.88 18.30
N TYR A 159 0.24 6.17 18.83
CA TYR A 159 -0.86 5.23 18.97
C TYR A 159 -1.47 4.91 17.58
N LEU A 160 -1.47 3.63 17.22
CA LEU A 160 -1.96 3.12 15.93
C LEU A 160 -3.38 2.56 16.03
N GLY A 161 -3.74 2.01 17.19
CA GLY A 161 -5.01 1.36 17.44
C GLY A 161 -4.93 0.40 18.62
N GLU A 162 -6.01 -0.34 18.83
CA GLU A 162 -6.10 -1.29 19.95
C GLU A 162 -6.93 -2.53 19.58
N ILE A 163 -6.65 -3.65 20.24
CA ILE A 163 -7.42 -4.87 20.14
C ILE A 163 -8.23 -5.02 21.43
N ARG A 164 -9.54 -5.24 21.29
CA ARG A 164 -10.48 -5.45 22.40
C ARG A 164 -11.05 -6.86 22.38
N ASP A 165 -11.47 -7.33 23.56
CA ASP A 165 -12.32 -8.52 23.64
C ASP A 165 -13.78 -8.21 23.25
N TYR A 166 -14.65 -9.25 23.25
CA TYR A 166 -16.05 -9.08 22.89
C TYR A 166 -16.88 -8.32 23.93
N GLU A 167 -16.36 -8.15 25.14
CA GLU A 167 -16.93 -7.32 26.21
C GLU A 167 -16.49 -5.85 26.09
N GLY A 168 -15.56 -5.52 25.18
CA GLY A 168 -15.05 -4.18 24.92
C GLY A 168 -13.82 -3.80 25.76
N ASN A 169 -13.25 -4.74 26.54
CA ASN A 169 -12.04 -4.46 27.31
C ASN A 169 -10.81 -4.46 26.39
N VAL A 170 -9.92 -3.48 26.57
CA VAL A 170 -8.66 -3.39 25.82
C VAL A 170 -7.73 -4.52 26.25
N LYS A 171 -7.27 -5.31 25.29
CA LYS A 171 -6.34 -6.44 25.47
C LYS A 171 -4.94 -6.11 24.99
N GLU A 172 -4.85 -5.30 23.94
CA GLU A 172 -3.58 -4.89 23.34
C GLU A 172 -3.66 -3.45 22.84
N ILE A 173 -2.59 -2.69 23.01
CA ILE A 173 -2.41 -1.35 22.46
C ILE A 173 -1.26 -1.42 21.46
N CYS A 174 -1.54 -1.09 20.19
CA CYS A 174 -0.55 -1.04 19.13
C CYS A 174 0.03 0.38 19.01
N ARG A 175 1.38 0.48 19.04
CA ARG A 175 2.12 1.72 18.84
C ARG A 175 3.19 1.53 17.78
N ALA A 176 3.57 2.62 17.11
CA ALA A 176 4.63 2.59 16.13
C ALA A 176 6.00 2.46 16.79
N ASP A 177 6.85 1.53 16.31
CA ASP A 177 8.20 1.32 16.81
C ASP A 177 9.21 2.34 16.24
N MET A 178 8.82 3.03 15.15
CA MET A 178 9.65 4.00 14.44
C MET A 178 8.79 5.00 13.68
N ASP A 179 9.41 6.10 13.23
CA ASP A 179 8.80 7.01 12.26
C ASP A 179 8.60 6.30 10.91
N GLY A 180 7.43 6.54 10.27
CA GLY A 180 7.15 5.90 8.99
C GLY A 180 5.84 6.32 8.35
N VAL A 181 5.42 5.54 7.35
CA VAL A 181 4.13 5.67 6.66
C VAL A 181 3.42 4.33 6.67
N ILE A 182 2.13 4.34 6.98
CA ILE A 182 1.29 3.12 6.93
C ILE A 182 1.17 2.67 5.47
N LEU A 183 1.60 1.45 5.18
CA LEU A 183 1.46 0.82 3.87
C LEU A 183 0.12 0.12 3.72
N TYR A 184 -0.22 -0.70 4.69
CA TYR A 184 -1.51 -1.39 4.73
C TYR A 184 -1.94 -1.73 6.16
N GLN A 185 -3.23 -2.04 6.31
CA GLN A 185 -3.81 -2.54 7.55
C GLN A 185 -4.98 -3.49 7.26
N VAL A 186 -5.29 -4.33 8.25
CA VAL A 186 -6.49 -5.17 8.21
C VAL A 186 -7.73 -4.30 8.36
N SER A 187 -8.67 -4.42 7.42
CA SER A 187 -9.97 -3.74 7.44
C SER A 187 -11.05 -4.57 8.15
N SER A 188 -10.80 -5.87 8.41
CA SER A 188 -11.68 -6.72 9.22
C SER A 188 -11.63 -6.30 10.68
N LEU A 189 -12.81 -6.25 11.32
CA LEU A 189 -12.88 -6.02 12.76
C LEU A 189 -12.23 -7.18 13.54
N GLN A 190 -12.44 -8.44 13.10
CA GLN A 190 -11.89 -9.62 13.77
C GLN A 190 -10.42 -9.82 13.39
N VAL A 191 -9.58 -10.02 14.41
CA VAL A 191 -8.18 -10.43 14.26
C VAL A 191 -7.88 -11.67 15.09
N VAL A 192 -6.92 -12.46 14.64
CA VAL A 192 -6.46 -13.68 15.32
C VAL A 192 -5.00 -13.51 15.76
N GLU A 193 -4.65 -14.13 16.86
CA GLU A 193 -3.26 -14.17 17.36
C GLU A 193 -2.29 -14.62 16.26
N GLY A 194 -1.20 -13.87 16.07
CA GLY A 194 -0.21 -14.08 15.01
C GLY A 194 -0.63 -13.54 13.63
N GLY A 195 -1.90 -13.12 13.45
CA GLY A 195 -2.36 -12.52 12.20
C GLY A 195 -1.88 -11.07 12.03
N PRO A 196 -1.68 -10.59 10.77
CA PRO A 196 -1.27 -9.22 10.51
C PRO A 196 -2.35 -8.24 10.98
N VAL A 197 -1.93 -7.06 11.45
CA VAL A 197 -2.82 -5.99 11.89
C VAL A 197 -2.55 -4.72 11.10
N ILE A 198 -1.30 -4.26 11.10
CA ILE A 198 -0.89 -3.02 10.45
C ILE A 198 0.58 -3.09 10.05
N THR A 199 0.89 -2.51 8.90
CA THR A 199 2.26 -2.47 8.36
C THR A 199 2.64 -1.04 7.98
N TYR A 200 3.84 -0.63 8.37
CA TYR A 200 4.38 0.69 8.05
C TYR A 200 5.88 0.62 7.80
N GLY A 201 6.40 1.53 6.99
CA GLY A 201 7.81 1.58 6.60
C GLY A 201 8.42 2.95 6.81
N ASN A 202 9.75 2.97 7.04
CA ASN A 202 10.54 4.20 7.08
C ASN A 202 10.59 4.87 5.70
N ILE A 203 11.02 6.14 5.67
CA ILE A 203 11.40 6.80 4.40
C ILE A 203 12.90 7.05 4.45
N VAL A 204 13.63 6.43 3.52
CA VAL A 204 15.06 6.65 3.36
C VAL A 204 15.29 8.07 2.83
N ARG A 205 15.95 8.91 3.63
CA ARG A 205 16.39 10.23 3.18
C ARG A 205 17.62 10.06 2.31
N GLU A 206 17.46 10.08 0.99
CA GLU A 206 18.60 10.12 0.09
C GLU A 206 19.34 11.46 0.26
N LYS A 207 20.70 11.43 0.18
CA LYS A 207 21.55 12.63 0.24
C LYS A 207 21.38 13.57 -0.98
N ASP A 208 20.59 13.18 -1.97
CA ASP A 208 20.31 14.01 -3.14
C ASP A 208 19.22 15.04 -2.82
N GLU A 209 19.63 16.29 -2.64
CA GLU A 209 18.75 17.44 -2.33
C GLU A 209 17.61 17.63 -3.35
N ARG A 210 17.80 17.26 -4.62
CA ARG A 210 16.74 17.34 -5.64
C ARG A 210 15.61 16.35 -5.35
N LYS A 211 15.96 15.10 -5.02
CA LYS A 211 14.99 14.05 -4.68
C LYS A 211 14.25 14.39 -3.38
N THR A 212 14.96 14.92 -2.39
CA THR A 212 14.37 15.36 -1.12
C THR A 212 13.38 16.53 -1.32
N ARG A 213 13.69 17.51 -2.19
CA ARG A 213 12.76 18.61 -2.51
C ARG A 213 11.52 18.14 -3.25
N ILE A 214 11.66 17.20 -4.19
CA ILE A 214 10.54 16.60 -4.91
C ILE A 214 9.65 15.80 -3.92
N ALA A 215 10.25 15.00 -3.04
CA ALA A 215 9.55 14.27 -2.00
C ALA A 215 8.75 15.21 -1.08
N GLN A 216 9.37 16.28 -0.57
CA GLN A 216 8.71 17.29 0.28
C GLN A 216 7.58 18.05 -0.45
N TYR A 217 7.74 18.32 -1.73
CA TYR A 217 6.71 18.94 -2.55
C TYR A 217 5.48 18.05 -2.68
N TRP A 218 5.68 16.74 -2.88
CA TRP A 218 4.59 15.78 -3.05
C TRP A 218 3.91 15.41 -1.73
N THR A 219 4.65 15.32 -0.62
CA THR A 219 4.06 15.14 0.71
C THR A 219 3.09 16.29 1.04
N ARG A 220 3.51 17.54 0.83
CA ARG A 220 2.64 18.71 1.03
C ARG A 220 1.42 18.76 0.11
N ARG A 221 1.53 18.19 -1.09
CA ARG A 221 0.46 18.21 -2.09
C ARG A 221 -0.52 17.05 -1.89
N SER A 222 -0.06 15.89 -1.43
CA SER A 222 -0.94 14.81 -1.02
C SER A 222 -1.80 15.18 0.17
N ASP A 223 -1.25 15.89 1.16
CA ASP A 223 -2.01 16.40 2.30
C ASP A 223 -3.13 17.36 1.83
N SER A 224 -2.82 18.29 0.92
CA SER A 224 -3.83 19.21 0.39
C SER A 224 -4.88 18.52 -0.50
N PHE A 225 -4.49 17.50 -1.27
CA PHE A 225 -5.39 16.73 -2.12
C PHE A 225 -6.31 15.82 -1.29
N LEU A 226 -5.77 15.18 -0.26
CA LEU A 226 -6.55 14.37 0.68
C LEU A 226 -7.51 15.23 1.52
N GLU A 227 -7.09 16.42 1.95
CA GLU A 227 -7.97 17.38 2.61
C GLU A 227 -9.09 17.86 1.68
N GLN A 228 -8.79 18.14 0.41
CA GLN A 228 -9.77 18.54 -0.58
C GLN A 228 -10.75 17.40 -0.90
N ARG A 229 -10.29 16.17 -1.07
CA ARG A 229 -11.14 14.96 -1.21
C ARG A 229 -11.98 14.69 0.04
N ARG A 230 -11.43 14.88 1.23
CA ARG A 230 -12.19 14.81 2.49
C ARG A 230 -13.30 15.84 2.53
N ALA A 231 -13.02 17.10 2.18
CA ALA A 231 -14.01 18.16 2.14
C ALA A 231 -15.13 17.86 1.12
N GLU A 232 -14.80 17.33 -0.07
CA GLU A 232 -15.74 16.92 -1.11
C GLU A 232 -16.62 15.74 -0.67
N LEU A 233 -16.05 14.72 -0.03
CA LEU A 233 -16.78 13.57 0.52
C LEU A 233 -17.71 13.99 1.68
N HIS A 234 -17.22 14.82 2.60
CA HIS A 234 -18.06 15.38 3.67
C HIS A 234 -19.21 16.23 3.12
N SER A 235 -18.96 17.04 2.09
CA SER A 235 -20.00 17.83 1.42
C SER A 235 -21.03 16.95 0.69
N ALA A 236 -20.57 15.91 0.00
CA ALA A 236 -21.45 14.97 -0.71
C ALA A 236 -22.30 14.11 0.26
N LEU A 237 -21.72 13.66 1.37
CA LEU A 237 -22.44 12.93 2.41
C LEU A 237 -23.43 13.82 3.13
N ALA A 238 -23.07 15.05 3.49
CA ALA A 238 -23.97 16.03 4.10
C ALA A 238 -25.13 16.37 3.16
N GLY A 239 -24.87 16.54 1.86
CA GLY A 239 -25.89 16.77 0.85
C GLY A 239 -26.87 15.61 0.67
N ARG A 240 -26.41 14.36 0.67
CA ARG A 240 -27.26 13.15 0.64
C ARG A 240 -28.08 13.00 1.90
N TRP A 241 -27.50 13.20 3.08
CA TRP A 241 -28.21 13.16 4.36
C TRP A 241 -29.32 14.20 4.44
N MET A 242 -29.04 15.43 4.02
CA MET A 242 -30.05 16.50 3.99
C MET A 242 -31.17 16.23 2.99
N THR A 243 -30.89 15.56 1.89
CA THR A 243 -31.89 15.19 0.87
C THR A 243 -32.79 14.05 1.37
N GLU A 244 -32.24 13.05 2.06
CA GLU A 244 -33.02 11.97 2.66
C GLU A 244 -33.83 12.43 3.88
N LEU A 245 -33.26 13.29 4.76
CA LEU A 245 -34.00 13.90 5.87
C LEU A 245 -35.20 14.72 5.39
N LYS A 246 -35.08 15.44 4.29
CA LYS A 246 -36.22 16.22 3.72
C LYS A 246 -37.35 15.34 3.18
N LYS A 247 -37.08 14.09 2.81
CA LYS A 247 -38.11 13.14 2.33
C LYS A 247 -38.96 12.54 3.47
N HIS A 248 -38.46 12.56 4.70
CA HIS A 248 -39.09 11.89 5.86
C HIS A 248 -39.58 12.84 6.96
N LEU A 249 -39.46 14.16 6.77
CA LEU A 249 -40.01 15.14 7.72
C LEU A 249 -41.39 15.63 7.26
N PRO A 250 -42.41 15.61 8.11
CA PRO A 250 -43.72 16.19 7.77
C PRO A 250 -43.61 17.71 7.64
N VAL A 251 -44.30 18.25 6.59
CA VAL A 251 -44.30 19.67 6.19
C VAL A 251 -45.08 20.51 7.20
N SER A 252 -44.57 20.65 8.44
CA SER A 252 -45.02 21.75 9.33
C SER A 252 -44.10 21.83 10.57
N GLY A 253 -43.16 22.76 10.55
CA GLY A 253 -42.37 23.11 11.71
C GLY A 253 -41.14 23.95 11.34
N ARG A 254 -41.17 25.25 11.72
CA ARG A 254 -39.98 26.13 11.59
C ARG A 254 -38.94 25.70 12.60
N PHE A 255 -37.84 25.06 12.15
CA PHE A 255 -36.63 24.83 12.98
C PHE A 255 -35.62 25.95 12.69
N ARG A 256 -35.23 26.69 13.74
CA ARG A 256 -34.05 27.57 13.71
C ARG A 256 -32.84 26.72 14.04
N ILE A 257 -31.90 26.60 13.13
CA ILE A 257 -30.57 26.04 13.38
C ILE A 257 -29.69 27.20 13.86
N LEU A 258 -29.21 27.11 15.09
CA LEU A 258 -28.12 27.94 15.61
C LEU A 258 -26.81 27.46 14.99
N ARG A 259 -26.03 28.40 14.46
CA ARG A 259 -24.68 28.20 13.92
C ARG A 259 -23.68 27.99 15.03
#